data_bd61b4b2379211dc21d2d187eeca7420
#
_entry.id   bd61b4b2379211dc21d2d187eeca7420
#
_cell.length_a   1.000
_cell.length_b   1.000
_cell.length_c   1.000
_cell.angle_alpha   90.00
_cell.angle_beta   90.00
_cell.angle_gamma   90.00
#
_symmetry.space_group_name_H-M   'P 1'
#
loop_
_entity.id
_entity.type
_entity.pdbx_description
1 polymer ?
#
loop_
_entity_poly.entity_id
_entity_poly.type
_entity_poly.pdbx_seq_one_letter_code
_entity_poly.pdbx_strand_id
1 'polypeptide(L)'
;MLSLGAFAFAAPGMLALLLALPVIYWLLRLIPPLPKLVRFPAIRLLIGLEPSEQTPMKMPWWLLLLRMLLATALILAVARPLLNPQADLPGRGPLLLVIDDGWSSAPGWTTRLAHAERLIQRAERANRPVAITGTAPAPIDAPAVRKGTLRPDEARTLLRAFRPKPWPTDRAAAATEIDRLQVGANAYVVWLSDGLQDDGTDKLTERLRRFDGLQVVLPDTASAPILLLPPAAEGRDLKVKALRAVADGPRRVAVQEIGRAHV
;
A
#
# COMPACT_ATOMS: atom_id res chain seq x y z
N MET A 1 1.20 1.28 16.55
CA MET A 1 2.14 1.78 15.54
C MET A 1 2.15 3.29 15.58
N LEU A 2 3.31 3.92 15.59
CA LEU A 2 3.45 5.37 15.47
C LEU A 2 3.83 5.67 14.02
N SER A 3 2.97 6.38 13.28
CA SER A 3 3.24 6.75 11.88
C SER A 3 3.60 8.23 11.80
N LEU A 4 4.72 8.54 11.18
CA LEU A 4 5.23 9.88 10.89
C LEU A 4 5.36 10.02 9.37
N GLY A 5 4.23 10.26 8.69
CA GLY A 5 4.21 10.34 7.23
C GLY A 5 4.62 9.02 6.54
N ALA A 6 5.71 9.05 5.77
CA ALA A 6 6.24 7.88 5.06
C ALA A 6 6.97 6.87 5.96
N PHE A 7 7.19 7.20 7.25
CA PHE A 7 7.86 6.34 8.22
C PHE A 7 6.88 5.89 9.29
N ALA A 8 6.98 4.63 9.70
CA ALA A 8 6.34 4.13 10.91
C ALA A 8 7.32 3.26 11.69
N PHE A 9 7.05 3.13 12.98
CA PHE A 9 7.82 2.25 13.86
C PHE A 9 6.91 1.12 14.33
N ALA A 10 7.35 -0.13 14.11
CA ALA A 10 6.59 -1.31 14.53
C ALA A 10 6.56 -1.42 16.07
N ALA A 11 7.61 -0.99 16.74
CA ALA A 11 7.74 -1.01 18.20
C ALA A 11 8.05 0.40 18.73
N PRO A 12 7.07 1.34 18.75
CA PRO A 12 7.30 2.73 19.15
C PRO A 12 7.74 2.87 20.62
N GLY A 13 7.36 1.95 21.51
CA GLY A 13 7.81 1.95 22.89
C GLY A 13 9.33 1.85 23.03
N MET A 14 10.02 1.23 22.07
CA MET A 14 11.50 1.14 22.08
C MET A 14 12.18 2.49 21.84
N LEU A 15 11.48 3.46 21.24
CA LEU A 15 12.00 4.82 21.10
C LEU A 15 12.18 5.53 22.47
N ALA A 16 11.48 5.07 23.51
CA ALA A 16 11.70 5.58 24.88
C ALA A 16 13.13 5.34 25.39
N LEU A 17 13.83 4.32 24.84
CA LEU A 17 15.25 4.09 25.14
C LEU A 17 16.15 5.24 24.67
N LEU A 18 15.70 6.12 23.77
CA LEU A 18 16.44 7.35 23.42
C LEU A 18 16.58 8.29 24.62
N LEU A 19 15.66 8.24 25.57
CA LEU A 19 15.76 9.00 26.82
C LEU A 19 16.90 8.52 27.71
N ALA A 20 17.41 7.30 27.52
CA ALA A 20 18.59 6.79 28.22
C ALA A 20 19.91 7.35 27.65
N LEU A 21 19.93 7.92 26.44
CA LEU A 21 21.15 8.43 25.81
C LEU A 21 21.84 9.53 26.65
N PRO A 22 21.15 10.52 27.25
CA PRO A 22 21.79 11.51 28.11
C PRO A 22 22.47 10.87 29.32
N VAL A 23 21.85 9.83 29.91
CA VAL A 23 22.41 9.10 31.05
C VAL A 23 23.64 8.32 30.63
N ILE A 24 23.59 7.65 29.47
CA ILE A 24 24.74 6.91 28.88
C ILE A 24 25.89 7.90 28.57
N TYR A 25 25.57 9.06 28.00
CA TYR A 25 26.55 10.12 27.75
C TYR A 25 27.24 10.55 29.03
N TRP A 26 26.48 10.84 30.10
CA TRP A 26 27.01 11.27 31.37
C TRP A 26 27.90 10.18 32.01
N LEU A 27 27.44 8.92 31.99
CA LEU A 27 28.19 7.77 32.51
C LEU A 27 29.52 7.55 31.74
N LEU A 28 29.49 7.62 30.41
CA LEU A 28 30.68 7.44 29.58
C LEU A 28 31.68 8.57 29.76
N ARG A 29 31.21 9.79 30.11
CA ARG A 29 32.08 10.93 30.40
C ARG A 29 32.81 10.80 31.73
N LEU A 30 32.19 10.08 32.70
CA LEU A 30 32.75 9.89 34.05
C LEU A 30 33.76 8.78 34.15
N ILE A 31 33.82 7.85 33.22
CA ILE A 31 34.75 6.71 33.25
C ILE A 31 36.07 7.14 32.60
N PRO A 32 37.14 7.44 33.39
CA PRO A 32 38.45 7.71 32.82
C PRO A 32 39.01 6.43 32.20
N PRO A 33 39.79 6.52 31.11
CA PRO A 33 40.50 5.37 30.54
C PRO A 33 41.47 4.81 31.61
N LEU A 34 41.42 3.49 31.79
CA LEU A 34 42.36 2.80 32.71
C LEU A 34 43.80 3.11 32.33
N PRO A 35 44.65 3.55 33.28
CA PRO A 35 46.03 3.80 33.00
C PRO A 35 46.71 2.49 32.60
N LYS A 36 47.37 2.48 31.43
CA LYS A 36 48.24 1.35 31.04
C LYS A 36 49.49 1.40 31.91
N LEU A 37 49.63 0.42 32.78
CA LEU A 37 50.84 0.19 33.55
C LEU A 37 51.94 -0.31 32.61
N VAL A 38 52.80 0.57 32.14
CA VAL A 38 54.01 0.18 31.40
C VAL A 38 55.15 0.05 32.40
N ARG A 39 55.63 -1.18 32.65
CA ARG A 39 56.83 -1.43 33.47
C ARG A 39 58.04 -0.99 32.66
N PHE A 40 58.62 0.13 33.07
CA PHE A 40 59.84 0.63 32.47
C PHE A 40 61.04 0.20 33.30
N PRO A 41 61.97 -0.65 32.80
CA PRO A 41 63.05 -1.20 33.62
C PRO A 41 64.11 -0.17 33.98
N ALA A 42 64.17 0.98 33.34
CA ALA A 42 65.21 2.01 33.53
C ALA A 42 64.78 3.20 34.41
N ILE A 43 63.92 2.99 35.38
CA ILE A 43 63.37 4.04 36.26
C ILE A 43 64.45 4.80 37.06
N ARG A 44 65.65 4.17 37.27
CA ARG A 44 66.79 4.77 37.96
C ARG A 44 67.47 5.93 37.22
N LEU A 45 67.27 6.04 35.88
CA LEU A 45 67.86 7.12 35.07
C LEU A 45 66.96 8.40 35.01
N LEU A 46 65.73 8.32 35.54
CA LEU A 46 64.74 9.41 35.48
C LEU A 46 64.58 10.15 36.82
N ILE A 47 65.44 9.87 37.80
CA ILE A 47 65.43 10.57 39.09
C ILE A 47 65.95 12.01 38.88
N GLY A 48 65.08 12.97 38.78
CA GLY A 48 65.38 14.40 38.60
C GLY A 48 64.66 15.09 37.44
N LEU A 49 63.90 14.34 36.62
CA LEU A 49 63.04 14.95 35.62
C LEU A 49 61.61 15.11 36.21
N GLU A 50 61.22 16.33 36.42
CA GLU A 50 59.81 16.61 36.72
C GLU A 50 58.94 16.08 35.59
N PRO A 51 57.84 15.28 35.86
CA PRO A 51 56.94 14.82 34.83
C PRO A 51 56.15 15.99 34.30
N SER A 52 56.62 16.62 33.22
CA SER A 52 56.00 17.77 32.59
C SER A 52 54.87 17.37 31.62
N GLU A 53 54.57 16.11 31.49
CA GLU A 53 53.46 15.66 30.63
C GLU A 53 52.29 15.11 31.46
N GLN A 54 51.41 16.00 31.84
CA GLN A 54 50.02 15.63 32.18
C GLN A 54 49.36 15.16 30.87
N THR A 55 49.45 13.87 30.59
CA THR A 55 48.67 13.27 29.50
C THR A 55 47.20 13.58 29.80
N PRO A 56 46.53 14.40 29.00
CA PRO A 56 45.13 14.76 29.29
C PRO A 56 44.31 13.47 29.23
N MET A 57 43.84 13.01 30.40
CA MET A 57 42.96 11.87 30.57
C MET A 57 41.54 12.15 30.00
N LYS A 58 41.47 12.92 28.93
CA LYS A 58 40.21 13.24 28.28
C LYS A 58 39.99 12.26 27.14
N MET A 59 38.94 11.47 27.24
CA MET A 59 38.49 10.63 26.14
C MET A 59 38.30 11.52 24.90
N PRO A 60 38.88 11.16 23.72
CA PRO A 60 38.71 11.95 22.52
C PRO A 60 37.20 12.06 22.18
N TRP A 61 36.73 13.25 21.96
CA TRP A 61 35.31 13.56 21.76
C TRP A 61 34.67 12.78 20.61
N TRP A 62 35.45 12.45 19.55
CA TRP A 62 34.98 11.67 18.42
C TRP A 62 34.64 10.23 18.82
N LEU A 63 35.35 9.62 19.77
CA LEU A 63 35.09 8.28 20.27
C LEU A 63 33.77 8.23 21.07
N LEU A 64 33.51 9.28 21.83
CA LEU A 64 32.25 9.43 22.56
C LEU A 64 31.07 9.61 21.58
N LEU A 65 31.27 10.44 20.54
CA LEU A 65 30.29 10.62 19.47
C LEU A 65 30.01 9.30 18.75
N LEU A 66 31.03 8.53 18.41
CA LEU A 66 30.88 7.23 17.77
C LEU A 66 30.07 6.25 18.62
N ARG A 67 30.34 6.20 19.93
CA ARG A 67 29.58 5.34 20.86
C ARG A 67 28.12 5.76 20.97
N MET A 68 27.85 7.04 21.04
CA MET A 68 26.49 7.58 21.05
C MET A 68 25.72 7.28 19.76
N LEU A 69 26.41 7.43 18.61
CA LEU A 69 25.83 7.11 17.30
C LEU A 69 25.49 5.61 17.21
N LEU A 70 26.39 4.75 17.69
CA LEU A 70 26.19 3.30 17.70
C LEU A 70 25.02 2.89 18.60
N ALA A 71 24.91 3.49 19.78
CA ALA A 71 23.78 3.29 20.69
C ALA A 71 22.47 3.75 20.05
N THR A 72 22.44 4.91 19.42
CA THR A 72 21.27 5.44 18.71
C THR A 72 20.87 4.51 17.55
N ALA A 73 21.83 4.07 16.74
CA ALA A 73 21.59 3.15 15.62
C ALA A 73 21.00 1.82 16.11
N LEU A 74 21.50 1.31 17.23
CA LEU A 74 20.99 0.07 17.85
C LEU A 74 19.53 0.26 18.32
N ILE A 75 19.22 1.36 18.99
CA ILE A 75 17.85 1.68 19.42
C ILE A 75 16.91 1.79 18.22
N LEU A 76 17.33 2.49 17.16
CA LEU A 76 16.54 2.61 15.94
C LEU A 76 16.33 1.25 15.25
N ALA A 77 17.35 0.40 15.21
CA ALA A 77 17.24 -0.94 14.64
C ALA A 77 16.20 -1.80 15.40
N VAL A 78 16.22 -1.74 16.74
CA VAL A 78 15.25 -2.46 17.57
C VAL A 78 13.84 -1.88 17.46
N ALA A 79 13.70 -0.56 17.20
CA ALA A 79 12.41 0.09 16.96
C ALA A 79 11.75 -0.35 15.64
N ARG A 80 12.47 -1.08 14.76
CA ARG A 80 12.00 -1.61 13.47
C ARG A 80 11.33 -0.53 12.62
N PRO A 81 12.10 0.40 12.03
CA PRO A 81 11.54 1.40 11.13
C PRO A 81 10.97 0.73 9.89
N LEU A 82 9.73 1.09 9.54
CA LEU A 82 9.03 0.66 8.34
C LEU A 82 8.98 1.86 7.38
N LEU A 83 9.50 1.68 6.20
CA LEU A 83 9.35 2.62 5.09
C LEU A 83 8.01 2.36 4.41
N ASN A 84 7.22 3.41 4.26
CA ASN A 84 5.91 3.36 3.60
C ASN A 84 5.00 2.24 4.18
N PRO A 85 4.64 2.31 5.48
CA PRO A 85 3.83 1.28 6.09
C PRO A 85 2.49 1.25 5.36
N GLN A 86 2.27 0.20 4.59
CA GLN A 86 0.95 -0.04 4.04
C GLN A 86 0.04 -0.32 5.25
N ALA A 87 -0.93 0.55 5.47
CA ALA A 87 -1.89 0.37 6.55
C ALA A 87 -2.48 -1.04 6.48
N ASP A 88 -2.50 -1.72 7.62
CA ASP A 88 -3.17 -3.00 7.72
C ASP A 88 -4.63 -2.84 7.29
N LEU A 89 -5.21 -3.91 6.74
CA LEU A 89 -6.62 -3.91 6.39
C LEU A 89 -7.46 -3.66 7.64
N PRO A 90 -8.37 -2.66 7.64
CA PRO A 90 -9.24 -2.41 8.78
C PRO A 90 -10.09 -3.64 9.14
N GLY A 91 -10.52 -3.73 10.39
CA GLY A 91 -11.35 -4.83 10.87
C GLY A 91 -10.59 -6.16 11.02
N ARG A 92 -11.32 -7.21 11.37
CA ARG A 92 -10.81 -8.59 11.56
C ARG A 92 -11.51 -9.61 10.69
N GLY A 93 -12.59 -9.24 10.02
CA GLY A 93 -13.37 -10.12 9.16
C GLY A 93 -12.69 -10.42 7.82
N PRO A 94 -13.33 -11.22 6.94
CA PRO A 94 -12.82 -11.52 5.62
C PRO A 94 -12.65 -10.27 4.76
N LEU A 95 -11.79 -10.35 3.75
CA LEU A 95 -11.68 -9.32 2.72
C LEU A 95 -12.63 -9.67 1.55
N LEU A 96 -13.56 -8.77 1.21
CA LEU A 96 -14.38 -8.89 0.00
C LEU A 96 -13.84 -7.93 -1.06
N LEU A 97 -13.33 -8.48 -2.16
CA LEU A 97 -12.92 -7.73 -3.35
C LEU A 97 -14.06 -7.73 -4.37
N VAL A 98 -14.57 -6.53 -4.67
CA VAL A 98 -15.53 -6.30 -5.74
C VAL A 98 -14.79 -5.60 -6.87
N ILE A 99 -14.77 -6.18 -8.05
CA ILE A 99 -13.96 -5.70 -9.18
C ILE A 99 -14.88 -5.38 -10.34
N ASP A 100 -14.88 -4.11 -10.77
CA ASP A 100 -15.50 -3.76 -12.03
C ASP A 100 -14.67 -4.34 -13.17
N ASP A 101 -15.21 -5.33 -13.85
CA ASP A 101 -14.56 -6.12 -14.90
C ASP A 101 -15.28 -6.05 -16.26
N GLY A 102 -16.08 -5.01 -16.46
CA GLY A 102 -16.65 -4.69 -17.77
C GLY A 102 -15.62 -4.07 -18.74
N TRP A 103 -16.03 -3.77 -19.97
CA TRP A 103 -15.18 -3.20 -21.03
C TRP A 103 -14.51 -1.87 -20.60
N SER A 104 -15.19 -1.05 -19.83
CA SER A 104 -14.70 0.23 -19.29
C SER A 104 -13.49 0.08 -18.37
N SER A 105 -13.28 -1.12 -17.85
CA SER A 105 -12.16 -1.46 -16.96
C SER A 105 -10.89 -1.87 -17.72
N ALA A 106 -10.97 -2.09 -19.03
CA ALA A 106 -9.83 -2.52 -19.84
C ALA A 106 -8.64 -1.55 -19.79
N PRO A 107 -8.83 -0.20 -19.84
CA PRO A 107 -7.76 0.74 -19.55
C PRO A 107 -7.31 0.59 -18.08
N GLY A 108 -6.00 0.44 -17.87
CA GLY A 108 -5.43 0.31 -16.51
C GLY A 108 -5.71 -1.04 -15.82
N TRP A 109 -6.15 -2.07 -16.56
CA TRP A 109 -6.44 -3.39 -15.99
C TRP A 109 -5.28 -3.99 -15.21
N THR A 110 -4.06 -3.91 -15.74
CA THR A 110 -2.86 -4.42 -15.07
C THR A 110 -2.62 -3.75 -13.72
N THR A 111 -2.79 -2.42 -13.65
CA THR A 111 -2.65 -1.65 -12.41
C THR A 111 -3.71 -2.06 -11.39
N ARG A 112 -4.95 -2.30 -11.85
CA ARG A 112 -6.07 -2.75 -11.03
C ARG A 112 -5.81 -4.14 -10.44
N LEU A 113 -5.36 -5.09 -11.26
CA LEU A 113 -4.98 -6.43 -10.80
C LEU A 113 -3.83 -6.38 -9.80
N ALA A 114 -2.79 -5.56 -10.06
CA ALA A 114 -1.69 -5.37 -9.13
C ALA A 114 -2.14 -4.78 -7.79
N HIS A 115 -3.15 -3.90 -7.81
CA HIS A 115 -3.76 -3.38 -6.58
C HIS A 115 -4.52 -4.47 -5.82
N ALA A 116 -5.34 -5.27 -6.51
CA ALA A 116 -6.06 -6.40 -5.93
C ALA A 116 -5.09 -7.44 -5.34
N GLU A 117 -4.00 -7.75 -6.02
CA GLU A 117 -2.99 -8.68 -5.52
C GLU A 117 -2.32 -8.19 -4.25
N ARG A 118 -2.00 -6.88 -4.15
CA ARG A 118 -1.49 -6.28 -2.90
C ARG A 118 -2.49 -6.38 -1.75
N LEU A 119 -3.79 -6.26 -2.03
CA LEU A 119 -4.83 -6.44 -1.02
C LEU A 119 -4.92 -7.88 -0.53
N ILE A 120 -4.86 -8.85 -1.44
CA ILE A 120 -4.81 -10.29 -1.09
C ILE A 120 -3.57 -10.60 -0.26
N GLN A 121 -2.41 -10.04 -0.62
CA GLN A 121 -1.19 -10.21 0.15
C GLN A 121 -1.29 -9.62 1.57
N ARG A 122 -2.03 -8.51 1.75
CA ARG A 122 -2.31 -7.95 3.09
C ARG A 122 -3.24 -8.86 3.88
N ALA A 123 -4.29 -9.41 3.23
CA ALA A 123 -5.19 -10.38 3.85
C ALA A 123 -4.44 -11.64 4.31
N GLU A 124 -3.51 -12.15 3.48
CA GLU A 124 -2.66 -13.29 3.82
C GLU A 124 -1.80 -13.03 5.06
N ARG A 125 -1.13 -11.86 5.13
CA ARG A 125 -0.34 -11.48 6.32
C ARG A 125 -1.17 -11.34 7.58
N ALA A 126 -2.43 -10.93 7.43
CA ALA A 126 -3.40 -10.80 8.52
C ALA A 126 -4.16 -12.10 8.79
N ASN A 127 -3.83 -13.20 8.09
CA ASN A 127 -4.49 -14.51 8.16
C ASN A 127 -6.02 -14.42 7.95
N ARG A 128 -6.45 -13.58 6.99
CA ARG A 128 -7.86 -13.32 6.69
C ARG A 128 -8.25 -14.01 5.39
N PRO A 129 -9.41 -14.69 5.34
CA PRO A 129 -9.94 -15.25 4.11
C PRO A 129 -10.41 -14.14 3.15
N VAL A 130 -10.48 -14.45 1.87
CA VAL A 130 -10.78 -13.50 0.79
C VAL A 130 -11.95 -14.01 -0.03
N ALA A 131 -12.90 -13.13 -0.37
CA ALA A 131 -13.92 -13.37 -1.39
C ALA A 131 -13.68 -12.42 -2.55
N ILE A 132 -13.90 -12.87 -3.79
CA ILE A 132 -13.75 -12.07 -5.00
C ILE A 132 -14.98 -12.22 -5.86
N THR A 133 -15.50 -11.08 -6.35
CA THR A 133 -16.60 -11.07 -7.33
C THR A 133 -16.37 -9.97 -8.36
N GLY A 134 -16.82 -10.22 -9.61
CA GLY A 134 -16.88 -9.21 -10.65
C GLY A 134 -18.27 -8.54 -10.69
N THR A 135 -18.37 -7.38 -11.31
CA THR A 135 -19.63 -6.66 -11.50
C THR A 135 -20.23 -6.86 -12.89
N ALA A 136 -19.44 -7.30 -13.87
CA ALA A 136 -19.97 -7.66 -15.17
C ALA A 136 -20.52 -9.09 -15.19
N PRO A 137 -21.63 -9.36 -15.88
CA PRO A 137 -22.22 -10.70 -15.95
C PRO A 137 -21.19 -11.75 -16.32
N ALA A 138 -21.26 -12.92 -15.70
CA ALA A 138 -20.42 -14.04 -16.07
C ALA A 138 -20.80 -14.56 -17.47
N PRO A 139 -19.86 -15.06 -18.29
CA PRO A 139 -20.20 -15.83 -19.48
C PRO A 139 -21.11 -17.01 -19.14
N ILE A 140 -21.97 -17.40 -20.08
CA ILE A 140 -22.93 -18.50 -19.88
C ILE A 140 -22.23 -19.82 -19.48
N ASP A 141 -21.03 -20.03 -20.02
CA ASP A 141 -20.23 -21.23 -19.77
C ASP A 141 -19.23 -21.08 -18.62
N ALA A 142 -19.29 -19.95 -17.88
CA ALA A 142 -18.40 -19.74 -16.76
C ALA A 142 -18.74 -20.70 -15.62
N PRO A 143 -17.73 -21.26 -14.94
CA PRO A 143 -17.99 -22.02 -13.73
C PRO A 143 -18.70 -21.13 -12.69
N ALA A 144 -19.68 -21.72 -12.01
CA ALA A 144 -20.42 -20.99 -10.97
C ALA A 144 -19.46 -20.32 -9.98
N VAL A 145 -19.76 -19.07 -9.64
CA VAL A 145 -18.97 -18.34 -8.64
C VAL A 145 -18.92 -19.17 -7.36
N ARG A 146 -17.71 -19.44 -6.88
CA ARG A 146 -17.54 -20.22 -5.64
C ARG A 146 -18.18 -19.47 -4.49
N LYS A 147 -19.12 -20.12 -3.83
CA LYS A 147 -19.75 -19.60 -2.63
C LYS A 147 -18.72 -19.55 -1.49
N GLY A 148 -18.78 -18.49 -0.70
CA GLY A 148 -17.98 -18.35 0.50
C GLY A 148 -16.63 -17.64 0.27
N THR A 149 -15.81 -17.77 1.27
CA THR A 149 -14.47 -17.18 1.30
C THR A 149 -13.42 -18.22 0.90
N LEU A 150 -12.38 -17.77 0.24
CA LEU A 150 -11.24 -18.55 -0.23
C LEU A 150 -10.02 -18.28 0.65
N ARG A 151 -9.09 -19.20 0.67
CA ARG A 151 -7.75 -18.88 1.18
C ARG A 151 -7.05 -17.89 0.25
N PRO A 152 -6.12 -17.07 0.74
CA PRO A 152 -5.45 -16.07 -0.07
C PRO A 152 -4.73 -16.62 -1.32
N ASP A 153 -4.17 -17.82 -1.25
CA ASP A 153 -3.53 -18.51 -2.38
C ASP A 153 -4.53 -18.88 -3.48
N GLU A 154 -5.69 -19.41 -3.10
CA GLU A 154 -6.79 -19.72 -4.03
C GLU A 154 -7.38 -18.43 -4.64
N ALA A 155 -7.57 -17.40 -3.82
CA ALA A 155 -8.04 -16.08 -4.26
C ALA A 155 -7.08 -15.46 -5.29
N ARG A 156 -5.77 -15.60 -5.10
CA ARG A 156 -4.75 -15.13 -6.05
C ARG A 156 -4.82 -15.90 -7.37
N THR A 157 -5.04 -17.21 -7.32
CA THR A 157 -5.22 -18.03 -8.52
C THR A 157 -6.47 -17.61 -9.30
N LEU A 158 -7.59 -17.37 -8.60
CA LEU A 158 -8.82 -16.87 -9.19
C LEU A 158 -8.61 -15.47 -9.80
N LEU A 159 -7.94 -14.55 -9.08
CA LEU A 159 -7.68 -13.20 -9.57
C LEU A 159 -6.87 -13.19 -10.88
N ARG A 160 -5.93 -14.11 -11.05
CA ARG A 160 -5.15 -14.26 -12.29
C ARG A 160 -5.98 -14.68 -13.48
N ALA A 161 -7.13 -15.31 -13.25
CA ALA A 161 -8.06 -15.69 -14.30
C ALA A 161 -9.01 -14.54 -14.71
N PHE A 162 -9.13 -13.50 -13.89
CA PHE A 162 -9.97 -12.34 -14.22
C PHE A 162 -9.47 -11.63 -15.47
N ARG A 163 -10.41 -11.26 -16.35
CA ARG A 163 -10.17 -10.48 -17.56
C ARG A 163 -11.29 -9.47 -17.72
N PRO A 164 -11.03 -8.32 -18.35
CA PRO A 164 -12.10 -7.40 -18.71
C PRO A 164 -13.03 -8.09 -19.71
N LYS A 165 -14.32 -7.98 -19.46
CA LYS A 165 -15.36 -8.55 -20.32
C LYS A 165 -15.78 -7.51 -21.37
N PRO A 166 -16.17 -7.93 -22.59
CA PRO A 166 -16.53 -7.02 -23.67
C PRO A 166 -17.91 -6.35 -23.51
N TRP A 167 -18.61 -6.61 -22.41
CA TRP A 167 -19.91 -6.01 -22.09
C TRP A 167 -19.85 -5.14 -20.84
N PRO A 168 -20.86 -4.30 -20.59
CA PRO A 168 -20.89 -3.40 -19.44
C PRO A 168 -21.01 -4.16 -18.12
N THR A 169 -20.75 -3.45 -17.03
CA THR A 169 -21.04 -3.88 -15.66
C THR A 169 -22.56 -3.93 -15.44
N ASP A 170 -23.01 -4.87 -14.61
CA ASP A 170 -24.35 -4.94 -14.05
C ASP A 170 -24.24 -4.93 -12.52
N ARG A 171 -24.14 -3.73 -11.97
CA ARG A 171 -23.97 -3.56 -10.52
C ARG A 171 -25.19 -3.96 -9.72
N ALA A 172 -26.39 -3.90 -10.32
CA ALA A 172 -27.59 -4.36 -9.68
C ALA A 172 -27.63 -5.88 -9.50
N ALA A 173 -27.21 -6.62 -10.53
CA ALA A 173 -27.03 -8.07 -10.45
C ALA A 173 -25.89 -8.45 -9.50
N ALA A 174 -24.77 -7.72 -9.53
CA ALA A 174 -23.64 -7.92 -8.62
C ALA A 174 -24.05 -7.76 -7.15
N ALA A 175 -24.88 -6.79 -6.82
CA ALA A 175 -25.41 -6.63 -5.46
C ALA A 175 -26.17 -7.88 -4.97
N THR A 176 -26.93 -8.52 -5.86
CA THR A 176 -27.65 -9.76 -5.57
C THR A 176 -26.71 -10.97 -5.45
N GLU A 177 -25.66 -11.00 -6.27
CA GLU A 177 -24.66 -12.07 -6.24
C GLU A 177 -23.81 -12.02 -4.95
N ILE A 178 -23.52 -10.84 -4.43
CA ILE A 178 -22.83 -10.64 -3.14
C ILE A 178 -23.62 -11.28 -1.99
N ASP A 179 -24.95 -11.24 -2.02
CA ASP A 179 -25.78 -11.94 -1.03
C ASP A 179 -25.60 -13.45 -1.08
N ARG A 180 -25.45 -14.00 -2.29
CA ARG A 180 -25.23 -15.45 -2.51
C ARG A 180 -23.85 -15.93 -2.08
N LEU A 181 -22.86 -15.03 -2.03
CA LEU A 181 -21.50 -15.39 -1.58
C LEU A 181 -21.46 -15.75 -0.09
N GLN A 182 -22.46 -15.35 0.70
CA GLN A 182 -22.52 -15.63 2.16
C GLN A 182 -21.28 -15.18 2.92
N VAL A 183 -20.71 -14.05 2.53
CA VAL A 183 -19.62 -13.40 3.25
C VAL A 183 -20.17 -12.75 4.51
N GLY A 184 -19.56 -12.98 5.66
CA GLY A 184 -20.02 -12.44 6.95
C GLY A 184 -20.09 -10.92 6.95
N ALA A 185 -21.07 -10.35 7.70
CA ALA A 185 -21.29 -8.92 7.78
C ALA A 185 -20.07 -8.13 8.31
N ASN A 186 -19.16 -8.82 9.04
CA ASN A 186 -17.90 -8.25 9.54
C ASN A 186 -16.81 -8.15 8.45
N ALA A 187 -17.12 -8.40 7.19
CA ALA A 187 -16.16 -8.28 6.09
C ALA A 187 -15.75 -6.83 5.85
N TYR A 188 -14.50 -6.65 5.47
CA TYR A 188 -13.99 -5.40 4.92
C TYR A 188 -14.06 -5.45 3.41
N VAL A 189 -14.77 -4.51 2.81
CA VAL A 189 -15.02 -4.48 1.37
C VAL A 189 -14.08 -3.49 0.71
N VAL A 190 -13.45 -3.92 -0.39
CA VAL A 190 -12.75 -3.02 -1.31
C VAL A 190 -13.36 -3.17 -2.69
N TRP A 191 -13.96 -2.08 -3.16
CA TRP A 191 -14.52 -2.00 -4.50
C TRP A 191 -13.55 -1.29 -5.44
N LEU A 192 -13.02 -2.02 -6.41
CA LEU A 192 -12.17 -1.51 -7.49
C LEU A 192 -13.07 -1.04 -8.63
N SER A 193 -13.53 0.20 -8.55
CA SER A 193 -14.47 0.78 -9.50
C SER A 193 -13.80 1.20 -10.81
N ASP A 194 -14.56 1.19 -11.91
CA ASP A 194 -14.15 1.77 -13.21
C ASP A 194 -14.34 3.29 -13.29
N GLY A 195 -15.00 3.88 -12.27
CA GLY A 195 -15.27 5.31 -12.18
C GLY A 195 -16.51 5.77 -12.94
N LEU A 196 -17.22 4.86 -13.63
CA LEU A 196 -18.50 5.18 -14.26
C LEU A 196 -19.65 4.97 -13.27
N GLN A 197 -20.71 5.72 -13.47
CA GLN A 197 -21.97 5.57 -12.74
C GLN A 197 -23.02 4.99 -13.68
N ASP A 198 -23.76 3.99 -13.21
CA ASP A 198 -24.89 3.37 -13.86
C ASP A 198 -26.11 3.29 -12.89
N ASP A 199 -27.26 2.86 -13.38
CA ASP A 199 -28.48 2.74 -12.58
C ASP A 199 -28.36 1.73 -11.42
N GLY A 200 -27.37 0.84 -11.46
CA GLY A 200 -27.10 -0.15 -10.43
C GLY A 200 -26.12 0.32 -9.33
N THR A 201 -25.46 1.46 -9.55
CA THR A 201 -24.39 1.96 -8.66
C THR A 201 -24.90 2.20 -7.24
N ASP A 202 -26.04 2.84 -7.11
CA ASP A 202 -26.64 3.16 -5.78
C ASP A 202 -27.03 1.88 -5.05
N LYS A 203 -27.63 0.92 -5.75
CA LYS A 203 -28.03 -0.38 -5.18
C LYS A 203 -26.80 -1.17 -4.70
N LEU A 204 -25.75 -1.21 -5.49
CA LEU A 204 -24.50 -1.86 -5.09
C LEU A 204 -23.88 -1.15 -3.88
N THR A 205 -23.79 0.18 -3.92
CA THR A 205 -23.21 0.98 -2.83
C THR A 205 -23.97 0.78 -1.52
N GLU A 206 -25.31 0.82 -1.57
CA GLU A 206 -26.14 0.56 -0.40
C GLU A 206 -25.89 -0.85 0.16
N ARG A 207 -25.78 -1.84 -0.71
CA ARG A 207 -25.47 -3.22 -0.30
C ARG A 207 -24.09 -3.33 0.35
N LEU A 208 -23.06 -2.71 -0.24
CA LEU A 208 -21.70 -2.76 0.28
C LEU A 208 -21.53 -2.01 1.60
N ARG A 209 -22.31 -0.97 1.85
CA ARG A 209 -22.31 -0.22 3.13
C ARG A 209 -22.82 -1.02 4.32
N ARG A 210 -23.46 -2.17 4.10
CA ARG A 210 -23.93 -3.05 5.18
C ARG A 210 -22.82 -3.89 5.82
N PHE A 211 -21.63 -3.90 5.22
CA PHE A 211 -20.44 -4.53 5.78
C PHE A 211 -19.71 -3.60 6.76
N ASP A 212 -18.77 -4.14 7.52
CA ASP A 212 -18.03 -3.44 8.58
C ASP A 212 -17.15 -2.27 8.06
N GLY A 213 -16.81 -2.28 6.77
CA GLY A 213 -16.09 -1.19 6.13
C GLY A 213 -16.11 -1.29 4.62
N LEU A 214 -16.17 -0.12 3.96
CA LEU A 214 -16.16 0.00 2.50
C LEU A 214 -15.08 0.99 2.08
N GLN A 215 -14.19 0.55 1.22
CA GLN A 215 -13.25 1.39 0.50
C GLN A 215 -13.55 1.31 -1.00
N VAL A 216 -13.74 2.44 -1.64
CA VAL A 216 -13.88 2.53 -3.10
C VAL A 216 -12.56 3.05 -3.67
N VAL A 217 -12.01 2.33 -4.63
CA VAL A 217 -10.77 2.70 -5.34
C VAL A 217 -11.16 3.05 -6.77
N LEU A 218 -10.94 4.31 -7.12
CA LEU A 218 -11.18 4.83 -8.46
C LEU A 218 -9.95 4.65 -9.35
N PRO A 219 -10.12 4.57 -10.68
CA PRO A 219 -8.99 4.54 -11.60
C PRO A 219 -8.21 5.86 -11.56
N ASP A 220 -6.92 5.79 -11.89
CA ASP A 220 -6.14 6.99 -12.13
C ASP A 220 -6.69 7.78 -13.32
N THR A 221 -6.48 9.10 -13.34
CA THR A 221 -6.93 9.97 -14.44
C THR A 221 -6.44 9.47 -15.80
N ALA A 222 -5.23 8.91 -15.87
CA ALA A 222 -4.64 8.37 -17.10
C ALA A 222 -5.34 7.10 -17.61
N SER A 223 -5.92 6.30 -16.71
CA SER A 223 -6.59 5.02 -17.01
C SER A 223 -8.12 5.11 -16.89
N ALA A 224 -8.65 6.30 -16.59
CA ALA A 224 -10.09 6.52 -16.55
C ALA A 224 -10.70 6.32 -17.96
N PRO A 225 -11.86 5.64 -18.06
CA PRO A 225 -12.50 5.38 -19.32
C PRO A 225 -12.96 6.68 -19.98
N ILE A 226 -12.90 6.72 -21.32
CA ILE A 226 -13.41 7.80 -22.16
C ILE A 226 -14.53 7.23 -23.01
N LEU A 227 -15.71 7.81 -22.89
CA LEU A 227 -16.88 7.47 -23.69
C LEU A 227 -16.99 8.44 -24.86
N LEU A 228 -17.00 7.91 -26.07
CA LEU A 228 -17.33 8.68 -27.25
C LEU A 228 -18.84 8.57 -27.50
N LEU A 229 -19.52 9.70 -27.50
CA LEU A 229 -20.93 9.76 -27.93
C LEU A 229 -21.02 9.62 -29.43
N PRO A 230 -22.19 9.19 -29.96
CA PRO A 230 -22.42 9.15 -31.39
C PRO A 230 -22.10 10.50 -32.03
N PRO A 231 -21.41 10.51 -33.19
CA PRO A 231 -21.07 11.74 -33.88
C PRO A 231 -22.34 12.44 -34.35
N ALA A 232 -22.40 13.76 -34.17
CA ALA A 232 -23.42 14.61 -34.72
C ALA A 232 -22.90 15.37 -35.94
N ALA A 233 -23.62 15.35 -37.06
CA ALA A 233 -23.27 16.15 -38.23
C ALA A 233 -23.65 17.61 -37.99
N GLU A 234 -22.69 18.51 -38.08
CA GLU A 234 -22.91 19.97 -38.07
C GLU A 234 -22.40 20.56 -39.41
N GLY A 235 -23.28 20.68 -40.38
CA GLY A 235 -22.90 21.13 -41.71
C GLY A 235 -22.01 20.13 -42.44
N ARG A 236 -20.73 20.51 -42.70
CA ARG A 236 -19.69 19.63 -43.29
C ARG A 236 -18.81 18.92 -42.25
N ASP A 237 -18.95 19.27 -41.00
CA ASP A 237 -18.10 18.75 -39.93
C ASP A 237 -18.82 17.71 -39.08
N LEU A 238 -18.04 16.75 -38.56
CA LEU A 238 -18.49 15.74 -37.59
C LEU A 238 -18.04 16.18 -36.20
N LYS A 239 -19.00 16.50 -35.34
CA LYS A 239 -18.73 16.74 -33.91
C LYS A 239 -18.82 15.46 -33.15
N VAL A 240 -17.72 15.08 -32.47
CA VAL A 240 -17.65 13.97 -31.55
C VAL A 240 -17.52 14.50 -30.12
N LYS A 241 -18.48 14.17 -29.27
CA LYS A 241 -18.42 14.50 -27.85
C LYS A 241 -17.76 13.33 -27.08
N ALA A 242 -16.77 13.64 -26.26
CA ALA A 242 -16.16 12.70 -25.34
C ALA A 242 -16.56 13.00 -23.90
N LEU A 243 -17.08 12.00 -23.19
CA LEU A 243 -17.34 12.05 -21.76
C LEU A 243 -16.21 11.36 -21.00
N ARG A 244 -15.79 11.95 -19.89
CA ARG A 244 -14.75 11.42 -19.01
C ARG A 244 -15.28 11.27 -17.61
N ALA A 245 -14.87 10.20 -16.92
CA ALA A 245 -15.24 9.96 -15.52
C ALA A 245 -14.57 10.95 -14.54
N VAL A 246 -13.46 11.57 -14.94
CA VAL A 246 -12.70 12.51 -14.09
C VAL A 246 -12.50 13.82 -14.84
N ALA A 247 -12.81 14.94 -14.18
CA ALA A 247 -12.54 16.28 -14.68
C ALA A 247 -11.04 16.58 -14.52
N ASP A 248 -10.27 16.27 -15.53
CA ASP A 248 -8.85 16.61 -15.66
C ASP A 248 -8.66 17.57 -16.83
N GLY A 249 -7.55 18.29 -16.87
CA GLY A 249 -7.24 19.28 -17.91
C GLY A 249 -7.40 18.76 -19.36
N PRO A 250 -7.13 19.59 -20.38
CA PRO A 250 -7.30 19.21 -21.78
C PRO A 250 -6.42 18.00 -22.13
N ARG A 251 -7.02 16.95 -22.66
CA ARG A 251 -6.34 15.73 -23.10
C ARG A 251 -6.52 15.53 -24.59
N ARG A 252 -5.46 15.22 -25.32
CA ARG A 252 -5.54 14.84 -26.72
C ARG A 252 -5.96 13.38 -26.81
N VAL A 253 -7.03 13.11 -27.53
CA VAL A 253 -7.51 11.76 -27.85
C VAL A 253 -7.40 11.60 -29.37
N ALA A 254 -6.68 10.58 -29.83
CA ALA A 254 -6.67 10.23 -31.22
C ALA A 254 -7.95 9.43 -31.53
N VAL A 255 -8.75 9.94 -32.46
CA VAL A 255 -9.93 9.24 -32.97
C VAL A 255 -9.57 8.77 -34.38
N GLN A 256 -9.61 7.45 -34.59
CA GLN A 256 -9.40 6.87 -35.92
C GLN A 256 -10.75 6.45 -36.51
N GLU A 257 -11.09 6.95 -37.65
CA GLU A 257 -12.22 6.47 -38.43
C GLU A 257 -11.83 5.14 -39.07
N ILE A 258 -12.57 4.09 -38.71
CA ILE A 258 -12.46 2.79 -39.39
C ILE A 258 -13.43 2.87 -40.58
N GLY A 259 -12.87 3.13 -41.78
CA GLY A 259 -13.66 3.17 -43.00
C GLY A 259 -14.50 1.90 -43.19
N ARG A 260 -15.68 2.04 -43.81
CA ARG A 260 -16.54 0.88 -44.15
C ARG A 260 -15.73 -0.09 -44.99
N ALA A 261 -15.64 -1.34 -44.54
CA ALA A 261 -15.26 -2.42 -45.42
C ALA A 261 -16.31 -2.46 -46.54
N HIS A 262 -15.88 -2.22 -47.78
CA HIS A 262 -16.72 -2.49 -48.93
C HIS A 262 -16.95 -4.00 -48.98
N VAL A 263 -18.19 -4.41 -48.73
CA VAL A 263 -18.68 -5.75 -49.00
C VAL A 263 -18.94 -5.87 -50.51
#